data_8e2c3d06aed87da517bd1efc53dc29e7
#
_entry.id   8e2c3d06aed87da517bd1efc53dc29e7
#
_cell.length_a   1.000
_cell.length_b   1.000
_cell.length_c   1.000
_cell.angle_alpha   90.00
_cell.angle_beta   90.00
_cell.angle_gamma   90.00
#
_symmetry.space_group_name_H-M   'P 1'
#
loop_
_entity.id
_entity.type
_entity.pdbx_description
1 polymer ?
#
loop_
_entity_poly.entity_id
_entity_poly.type
_entity_poly.pdbx_seq_one_letter_code
_entity_poly.pdbx_strand_id
1 'polypeptide(L)'
;MPKVLVVYYSRTGNTESMAKAIAEAIAEESLDVECKKIEDANLDELLDVDGLVVGSPTYYGTMAAEIKKFLDDSVKHHGKLDGKVGAAFSSAAVTGHETTVISILEALLIHGMVIQGDPQGHHYGVTSLGKPVEQDVQRCKRFGQRFARLVKRVAGE
;
A
#
# COMPACT_ATOMS: atom_id res chain seq x y z
N MET A 1 18.59 1.22 -8.52
CA MET A 1 17.15 1.34 -8.77
C MET A 1 16.40 0.93 -7.52
N PRO A 2 15.63 1.82 -6.92
CA PRO A 2 14.86 1.48 -5.73
C PRO A 2 13.81 0.41 -6.02
N LYS A 3 13.56 -0.44 -5.03
CA LYS A 3 12.64 -1.56 -5.13
C LYS A 3 11.40 -1.33 -4.27
N VAL A 4 10.23 -1.65 -4.82
CA VAL A 4 8.93 -1.51 -4.15
C VAL A 4 8.19 -2.84 -4.14
N LEU A 5 7.57 -3.15 -3.01
CA LEU A 5 6.65 -4.26 -2.87
C LEU A 5 5.22 -3.73 -2.66
N VAL A 6 4.30 -4.15 -3.50
CA VAL A 6 2.87 -3.92 -3.33
C VAL A 6 2.24 -5.25 -2.89
N VAL A 7 1.73 -5.31 -1.68
CA VAL A 7 1.03 -6.49 -1.17
C VAL A 7 -0.43 -6.17 -0.89
N TYR A 8 -1.30 -7.12 -1.15
CA TYR A 8 -2.72 -6.93 -0.96
C TYR A 8 -3.44 -8.22 -0.63
N TYR A 9 -4.59 -8.10 0.00
CA TYR A 9 -5.60 -9.15 0.09
C TYR A 9 -6.79 -8.74 -0.77
N SER A 10 -7.33 -9.67 -1.55
CA SER A 10 -8.51 -9.41 -2.38
C SER A 10 -9.40 -10.64 -2.43
N ARG A 11 -10.67 -10.45 -2.07
CA ARG A 11 -11.67 -11.51 -2.06
C ARG A 11 -12.49 -11.55 -3.34
N THR A 12 -12.88 -10.36 -3.84
CA THR A 12 -13.77 -10.23 -5.00
C THR A 12 -13.10 -9.60 -6.22
N GLY A 13 -11.83 -9.20 -6.10
CA GLY A 13 -11.06 -8.61 -7.18
C GLY A 13 -10.95 -7.08 -7.16
N ASN A 14 -11.68 -6.37 -6.31
CA ASN A 14 -11.65 -4.90 -6.27
C ASN A 14 -10.31 -4.38 -5.76
N THR A 15 -9.83 -4.88 -4.63
CA THR A 15 -8.51 -4.52 -4.08
C THR A 15 -7.39 -4.91 -5.04
N GLU A 16 -7.49 -6.08 -5.69
CA GLU A 16 -6.52 -6.53 -6.68
C GLU A 16 -6.43 -5.58 -7.87
N SER A 17 -7.57 -5.12 -8.38
CA SER A 17 -7.63 -4.17 -9.49
C SER A 17 -6.91 -2.87 -9.14
N MET A 18 -7.11 -2.36 -7.91
CA MET A 18 -6.40 -1.18 -7.42
C MET A 18 -4.88 -1.43 -7.30
N ALA A 19 -4.50 -2.57 -6.73
CA ALA A 19 -3.09 -2.94 -6.54
C ALA A 19 -2.34 -2.96 -7.87
N LYS A 20 -2.94 -3.55 -8.90
CA LYS A 20 -2.33 -3.62 -10.24
C LYS A 20 -2.14 -2.24 -10.86
N ALA A 21 -3.14 -1.36 -10.75
CA ALA A 21 -3.04 0.01 -11.27
C ALA A 21 -1.95 0.81 -10.53
N ILE A 22 -1.83 0.64 -9.22
CA ILE A 22 -0.78 1.29 -8.41
C ILE A 22 0.60 0.78 -8.82
N ALA A 23 0.78 -0.54 -8.92
CA ALA A 23 2.06 -1.15 -9.28
C ALA A 23 2.50 -0.74 -10.69
N GLU A 24 1.58 -0.71 -11.64
CA GLU A 24 1.85 -0.26 -13.01
C GLU A 24 2.35 1.19 -13.02
N ALA A 25 1.68 2.08 -12.30
CA ALA A 25 2.09 3.48 -12.20
C ALA A 25 3.46 3.66 -11.51
N ILE A 26 3.79 2.81 -10.55
CA ILE A 26 5.12 2.80 -9.92
C ILE A 26 6.18 2.34 -10.93
N ALA A 27 5.90 1.30 -11.71
CA ALA A 27 6.81 0.81 -12.73
C ALA A 27 7.08 1.85 -13.83
N GLU A 28 6.05 2.62 -14.21
CA GLU A 28 6.19 3.72 -15.18
C GLU A 28 7.14 4.82 -14.70
N GLU A 29 7.34 4.97 -13.39
CA GLU A 29 8.31 5.90 -12.81
C GLU A 29 9.72 5.28 -12.70
N SER A 30 9.96 4.16 -13.37
CA SER A 30 11.27 3.49 -13.46
C SER A 30 11.80 2.93 -12.12
N LEU A 31 10.91 2.36 -11.31
CA LEU A 31 11.28 1.59 -10.14
C LEU A 31 11.09 0.09 -10.41
N ASP A 32 11.84 -0.73 -9.68
CA ASP A 32 11.61 -2.17 -9.64
C ASP A 32 10.43 -2.44 -8.70
N VAL A 33 9.33 -2.99 -9.22
CA VAL A 33 8.13 -3.23 -8.44
C VAL A 33 7.65 -4.67 -8.55
N GLU A 34 7.35 -5.26 -7.40
CA GLU A 34 6.64 -6.52 -7.32
C GLU A 34 5.26 -6.29 -6.72
N CYS A 35 4.23 -6.92 -7.31
CA CYS A 35 2.84 -6.84 -6.84
C CYS A 35 2.36 -8.24 -6.53
N LYS A 36 2.03 -8.51 -5.27
CA LYS A 36 1.72 -9.87 -4.80
C LYS A 36 0.48 -9.90 -3.92
N LYS A 37 -0.28 -10.98 -4.05
CA LYS A 37 -1.26 -11.35 -3.02
C LYS A 37 -0.53 -11.61 -1.72
N ILE A 38 -1.18 -11.28 -0.60
CA ILE A 38 -0.57 -11.45 0.72
C ILE A 38 -0.16 -12.90 0.99
N GLU A 39 -0.89 -13.88 0.43
CA GLU A 39 -0.59 -15.28 0.57
C GLU A 39 0.73 -15.68 -0.09
N ASP A 40 1.15 -14.93 -1.11
CA ASP A 40 2.37 -15.19 -1.87
C ASP A 40 3.55 -14.33 -1.39
N ALA A 41 3.34 -13.43 -0.45
CA ALA A 41 4.37 -12.55 0.07
C ALA A 41 5.13 -13.21 1.23
N ASN A 42 6.46 -13.01 1.23
CA ASN A 42 7.31 -13.45 2.32
C ASN A 42 7.75 -12.23 3.14
N LEU A 43 7.71 -12.35 4.46
CA LEU A 43 8.12 -11.27 5.37
C LEU A 43 9.57 -10.81 5.14
N ASP A 44 10.45 -11.72 4.74
CA ASP A 44 11.85 -11.38 4.52
C ASP A 44 12.05 -10.44 3.32
N GLU A 45 11.09 -10.39 2.39
CA GLU A 45 11.11 -9.42 1.29
C GLU A 45 11.07 -7.97 1.77
N LEU A 46 10.52 -7.73 2.97
CA LEU A 46 10.47 -6.40 3.60
C LEU A 46 11.86 -5.82 3.86
N LEU A 47 12.87 -6.68 4.02
CA LEU A 47 14.24 -6.25 4.26
C LEU A 47 14.90 -5.68 3.00
N ASP A 48 14.47 -6.13 1.82
CA ASP A 48 15.12 -5.86 0.54
C ASP A 48 14.47 -4.72 -0.25
N VAL A 49 13.37 -4.15 0.25
CA VAL A 49 12.65 -3.08 -0.45
C VAL A 49 12.90 -1.71 0.16
N ASP A 50 12.78 -0.68 -0.65
CA ASP A 50 12.85 0.73 -0.25
C ASP A 50 11.46 1.29 0.06
N GLY A 51 10.43 0.66 -0.49
CA GLY A 51 9.05 1.06 -0.32
C GLY A 51 8.09 -0.12 -0.20
N LEU A 52 7.06 0.03 0.62
CA LEU A 52 6.01 -0.96 0.85
C LEU A 52 4.63 -0.30 0.72
N VAL A 53 3.80 -0.84 -0.16
CA VAL A 53 2.39 -0.46 -0.29
C VAL A 53 1.53 -1.63 0.15
N VAL A 54 0.61 -1.40 1.06
CA VAL A 54 -0.29 -2.43 1.61
C VAL A 54 -1.74 -2.09 1.29
N GLY A 55 -2.44 -3.03 0.67
CA GLY A 55 -3.85 -2.87 0.29
C GLY A 55 -4.76 -3.91 0.92
N SER A 56 -5.95 -3.46 1.32
CA SER A 56 -6.95 -4.33 1.96
C SER A 56 -8.36 -3.91 1.59
N PRO A 57 -9.29 -4.87 1.45
CA PRO A 57 -10.69 -4.55 1.55
C PRO A 57 -11.03 -4.10 2.97
N THR A 58 -12.18 -3.45 3.10
CA THR A 58 -12.72 -3.01 4.41
C THR A 58 -13.64 -4.07 4.97
N TYR A 59 -13.29 -4.58 6.13
CA TYR A 59 -14.13 -5.51 6.89
C TYR A 59 -14.39 -4.94 8.28
N TYR A 60 -15.64 -4.56 8.55
CA TYR A 60 -16.04 -3.93 9.83
C TYR A 60 -15.16 -2.73 10.20
N GLY A 61 -14.88 -1.88 9.19
CA GLY A 61 -14.18 -0.61 9.37
C GLY A 61 -12.67 -0.69 9.46
N THR A 62 -12.08 -1.88 9.26
CA THR A 62 -10.63 -2.07 9.36
C THR A 62 -10.12 -3.06 8.32
N MET A 63 -8.82 -3.32 8.34
CA MET A 63 -8.18 -4.23 7.39
C MET A 63 -8.63 -5.68 7.55
N ALA A 64 -8.52 -6.45 6.48
CA ALA A 64 -8.75 -7.90 6.52
C ALA A 64 -7.79 -8.59 7.50
N ALA A 65 -8.27 -9.68 8.11
CA ALA A 65 -7.47 -10.45 9.07
C ALA A 65 -6.15 -10.93 8.49
N GLU A 66 -6.12 -11.28 7.21
CA GLU A 66 -4.93 -11.74 6.49
C GLU A 66 -3.85 -10.67 6.43
N ILE A 67 -4.23 -9.40 6.23
CA ILE A 67 -3.31 -8.27 6.26
C ILE A 67 -2.82 -8.02 7.68
N LYS A 68 -3.73 -8.05 8.67
CA LYS A 68 -3.35 -7.85 10.08
C LYS A 68 -2.37 -8.91 10.55
N LYS A 69 -2.59 -10.17 10.16
CA LYS A 69 -1.67 -11.26 10.50
C LYS A 69 -0.27 -11.01 9.92
N PHE A 70 -0.18 -10.58 8.67
CA PHE A 70 1.09 -10.25 8.04
C PHE A 70 1.81 -9.12 8.80
N LEU A 71 1.08 -8.09 9.18
CA LEU A 71 1.63 -6.96 9.94
C LEU A 71 2.03 -7.39 11.36
N ASP A 72 1.24 -8.23 12.03
CA ASP A 72 1.59 -8.78 13.34
C ASP A 72 2.88 -9.62 13.26
N ASP A 73 2.97 -10.49 12.26
CA ASP A 73 4.14 -11.35 12.07
C ASP A 73 5.39 -10.55 11.67
N SER A 74 5.22 -9.35 11.11
CA SER A 74 6.34 -8.48 10.73
C SER A 74 7.16 -7.97 11.93
N VAL A 75 6.68 -8.21 13.16
CA VAL A 75 7.43 -7.87 14.38
C VAL A 75 8.84 -8.47 14.39
N LYS A 76 9.06 -9.59 13.73
CA LYS A 76 10.39 -10.19 13.63
C LYS A 76 11.42 -9.28 12.95
N HIS A 77 10.96 -8.30 12.17
CA HIS A 77 11.80 -7.31 11.50
C HIS A 77 11.68 -5.91 12.11
N HIS A 78 11.16 -5.81 13.34
CA HIS A 78 11.00 -4.53 14.02
C HIS A 78 12.32 -3.74 14.05
N GLY A 79 12.25 -2.46 13.64
CA GLY A 79 13.42 -1.59 13.55
C GLY A 79 14.20 -1.69 12.23
N LYS A 80 13.93 -2.69 11.39
CA LYS A 80 14.62 -2.87 10.11
C LYS A 80 13.98 -2.10 8.95
N LEU A 81 12.75 -1.63 9.14
CA LEU A 81 12.02 -0.86 8.13
C LEU A 81 12.10 0.66 8.40
N ASP A 82 12.84 1.06 9.42
CA ASP A 82 12.98 2.46 9.79
C ASP A 82 13.52 3.30 8.62
N GLY A 83 12.83 4.39 8.30
CA GLY A 83 13.18 5.27 7.18
C GLY A 83 12.75 4.81 5.79
N LYS A 84 12.26 3.59 5.63
CA LYS A 84 11.66 3.14 4.35
C LYS A 84 10.32 3.80 4.13
N VAL A 85 9.87 3.88 2.88
CA VAL A 85 8.60 4.54 2.54
C VAL A 85 7.46 3.54 2.62
N GLY A 86 6.37 3.94 3.29
CA GLY A 86 5.16 3.14 3.41
C GLY A 86 3.93 3.88 2.89
N ALA A 87 2.94 3.12 2.41
CA ALA A 87 1.64 3.65 2.04
C ALA A 87 0.58 2.54 2.11
N ALA A 88 -0.68 2.96 2.15
CA ALA A 88 -1.81 2.04 2.23
C ALA A 88 -2.95 2.47 1.32
N PHE A 89 -3.74 1.51 0.86
CA PHE A 89 -4.95 1.74 0.09
C PHE A 89 -6.04 0.74 0.49
N SER A 90 -7.29 1.07 0.19
CA SER A 90 -8.40 0.19 0.54
C SER A 90 -9.55 0.25 -0.46
N SER A 91 -10.35 -0.79 -0.49
CA SER A 91 -11.66 -0.83 -1.12
C SER A 91 -12.72 -1.11 -0.06
N ALA A 92 -13.95 -0.65 -0.31
CA ALA A 92 -15.07 -0.89 0.60
C ALA A 92 -16.38 -1.00 -0.19
N ALA A 93 -17.37 -1.67 0.40
CA ALA A 93 -18.71 -1.72 -0.19
C ALA A 93 -19.47 -0.40 0.01
N VAL A 94 -19.42 0.17 1.21
CA VAL A 94 -20.19 1.35 1.58
C VAL A 94 -19.36 2.38 2.33
N THR A 95 -18.69 1.98 3.41
CA THR A 95 -17.99 2.90 4.33
C THR A 95 -16.85 2.19 5.03
N GLY A 96 -16.06 2.94 5.82
CA GLY A 96 -14.92 2.39 6.58
C GLY A 96 -13.64 2.29 5.78
N HIS A 97 -13.64 2.77 4.54
CA HIS A 97 -12.46 2.74 3.68
C HIS A 97 -11.32 3.60 4.22
N GLU A 98 -11.59 4.78 4.77
CA GLU A 98 -10.54 5.62 5.37
C GLU A 98 -10.00 5.05 6.67
N THR A 99 -10.87 4.53 7.55
CA THR A 99 -10.41 3.89 8.79
C THR A 99 -9.58 2.65 8.51
N THR A 100 -9.89 1.92 7.43
CA THR A 100 -9.06 0.79 6.98
C THR A 100 -7.67 1.24 6.58
N VAL A 101 -7.54 2.28 5.76
CA VAL A 101 -6.25 2.86 5.39
C VAL A 101 -5.48 3.29 6.64
N ILE A 102 -6.12 4.02 7.54
CA ILE A 102 -5.49 4.52 8.77
C ILE A 102 -5.00 3.36 9.65
N SER A 103 -5.78 2.27 9.76
CA SER A 103 -5.39 1.11 10.55
C SER A 103 -4.09 0.45 10.03
N ILE A 104 -3.90 0.43 8.71
CA ILE A 104 -2.66 -0.06 8.10
C ILE A 104 -1.52 0.92 8.36
N LEU A 105 -1.75 2.22 8.16
CA LEU A 105 -0.73 3.25 8.38
C LEU A 105 -0.22 3.27 9.82
N GLU A 106 -1.06 2.99 10.81
CA GLU A 106 -0.66 2.89 12.21
C GLU A 106 0.46 1.85 12.38
N ALA A 107 0.31 0.67 11.77
CA ALA A 107 1.31 -0.38 11.83
C ALA A 107 2.62 0.02 11.11
N LEU A 108 2.50 0.64 9.95
CA LEU A 108 3.67 1.10 9.20
C LEU A 108 4.45 2.19 9.95
N LEU A 109 3.73 3.09 10.63
CA LEU A 109 4.35 4.12 11.47
C LEU A 109 5.09 3.54 12.68
N ILE A 110 4.59 2.45 13.27
CA ILE A 110 5.30 1.75 14.35
C ILE A 110 6.64 1.18 13.85
N HIS A 111 6.70 0.78 12.60
CA HIS A 111 7.96 0.37 11.96
C HIS A 111 8.94 1.51 11.67
N GLY A 112 8.54 2.76 11.89
CA GLY A 112 9.38 3.93 11.57
C GLY A 112 9.34 4.32 10.10
N MET A 113 8.35 3.88 9.36
CA MET A 113 8.25 4.19 7.93
C MET A 113 7.84 5.63 7.67
N VAL A 114 8.29 6.17 6.54
CA VAL A 114 7.94 7.52 6.07
C VAL A 114 6.63 7.45 5.29
N ILE A 115 5.63 8.19 5.73
CA ILE A 115 4.31 8.24 5.11
C ILE A 115 4.06 9.64 4.56
N GLN A 116 3.58 9.73 3.31
CA GLN A 116 3.20 11.00 2.70
C GLN A 116 1.69 11.08 2.52
N GLY A 117 1.08 12.15 2.99
CA GLY A 117 -0.31 12.47 2.69
C GLY A 117 -0.48 13.06 1.29
N ASP A 118 -1.74 13.19 0.86
CA ASP A 118 -2.09 13.87 -0.39
C ASP A 118 -3.07 15.03 -0.07
N PRO A 119 -2.75 16.29 -0.40
CA PRO A 119 -3.65 17.39 -0.14
C PRO A 119 -4.86 17.42 -1.09
N GLN A 120 -4.88 16.58 -2.12
CA GLN A 120 -5.95 16.53 -3.10
C GLN A 120 -6.81 15.28 -2.93
N GLY A 121 -7.96 15.38 -2.25
CA GLY A 121 -8.88 14.25 -2.07
C GLY A 121 -8.34 13.22 -1.11
N HIS A 122 -8.23 11.98 -1.45
CA HIS A 122 -7.86 10.84 -0.60
C HIS A 122 -6.57 11.08 0.22
N HIS A 123 -6.71 11.87 1.29
CA HIS A 123 -5.58 12.42 2.06
C HIS A 123 -4.67 11.37 2.69
N TYR A 124 -5.22 10.24 3.10
CA TYR A 124 -4.48 9.20 3.83
C TYR A 124 -3.94 8.10 2.93
N GLY A 125 -4.59 7.88 1.80
CA GLY A 125 -4.30 6.83 0.83
C GLY A 125 -5.51 6.62 -0.07
N VAL A 126 -5.29 6.10 -1.27
CA VAL A 126 -6.36 5.95 -2.25
C VAL A 126 -7.38 4.89 -1.81
N THR A 127 -8.65 5.19 -2.01
CA THR A 127 -9.76 4.30 -1.68
C THR A 127 -10.73 4.20 -2.85
N SER A 128 -11.51 3.11 -2.92
CA SER A 128 -12.63 2.99 -3.83
C SER A 128 -13.84 2.38 -3.14
N LEU A 129 -15.03 2.73 -3.60
CA LEU A 129 -16.31 2.16 -3.16
C LEU A 129 -16.86 1.29 -4.28
N GLY A 130 -17.09 0.00 -3.98
CA GLY A 130 -17.53 -0.97 -4.97
C GLY A 130 -16.46 -1.29 -5.99
N LYS A 131 -16.88 -1.78 -7.16
CA LYS A 131 -15.96 -2.05 -8.26
C LYS A 131 -15.29 -0.76 -8.74
N PRO A 132 -13.94 -0.71 -8.81
CA PRO A 132 -13.24 0.48 -9.29
C PRO A 132 -13.69 0.88 -10.70
N VAL A 133 -14.06 2.15 -10.83
CA VAL A 133 -14.38 2.78 -12.13
C VAL A 133 -13.16 3.56 -12.63
N GLU A 134 -13.23 4.10 -13.84
CA GLU A 134 -12.09 4.79 -14.47
C GLU A 134 -11.51 5.88 -13.57
N GLN A 135 -12.33 6.64 -12.89
CA GLN A 135 -11.87 7.69 -11.98
C GLN A 135 -11.06 7.12 -10.81
N ASP A 136 -11.45 5.96 -10.28
CA ASP A 136 -10.71 5.27 -9.21
C ASP A 136 -9.36 4.78 -9.72
N VAL A 137 -9.32 4.28 -10.96
CA VAL A 137 -8.07 3.85 -11.60
C VAL A 137 -7.12 5.04 -11.76
N GLN A 138 -7.61 6.20 -12.18
CA GLN A 138 -6.79 7.42 -12.29
C GLN A 138 -6.25 7.87 -10.93
N ARG A 139 -7.05 7.77 -9.87
CA ARG A 139 -6.60 8.06 -8.49
C ARG A 139 -5.52 7.07 -8.03
N CYS A 140 -5.66 5.80 -8.37
CA CYS A 140 -4.65 4.78 -8.10
C CYS A 140 -3.33 5.09 -8.81
N LYS A 141 -3.39 5.51 -10.08
CA LYS A 141 -2.20 5.91 -10.84
C LYS A 141 -1.51 7.13 -10.22
N ARG A 142 -2.27 8.15 -9.87
CA ARG A 142 -1.71 9.32 -9.16
C ARG A 142 -1.03 8.91 -7.86
N PHE A 143 -1.68 8.05 -7.09
CA PHE A 143 -1.14 7.53 -5.83
C PHE A 143 0.19 6.80 -6.06
N GLY A 144 0.26 5.90 -7.05
CA GLY A 144 1.47 5.17 -7.39
C GLY A 144 2.62 6.08 -7.82
N GLN A 145 2.33 7.08 -8.68
CA GLN A 145 3.32 8.06 -9.13
C GLN A 145 3.89 8.88 -7.96
N ARG A 146 3.02 9.37 -7.09
CA ARG A 146 3.47 10.15 -5.91
C ARG A 146 4.31 9.30 -4.97
N PHE A 147 3.90 8.06 -4.74
CA PHE A 147 4.65 7.10 -3.94
C PHE A 147 6.04 6.84 -4.52
N ALA A 148 6.11 6.55 -5.82
CA ALA A 148 7.37 6.29 -6.51
C ALA A 148 8.35 7.47 -6.41
N ARG A 149 7.85 8.69 -6.58
CA ARG A 149 8.67 9.91 -6.45
C ARG A 149 9.19 10.10 -5.03
N LEU A 150 8.39 9.78 -4.02
CA LEU A 150 8.85 9.84 -2.63
C LEU A 150 9.94 8.79 -2.38
N VAL A 151 9.74 7.55 -2.87
CA VAL A 151 10.75 6.49 -2.73
C VAL A 151 12.09 6.91 -3.34
N LYS A 152 12.08 7.46 -4.55
CA LYS A 152 13.29 7.99 -5.20
C LYS A 152 13.97 9.06 -4.34
N ARG A 153 13.20 10.01 -3.87
CA ARG A 153 13.72 11.13 -3.06
C ARG A 153 14.38 10.63 -1.76
N VAL A 154 13.76 9.67 -1.09
CA VAL A 154 14.28 9.09 0.14
C VAL A 154 15.52 8.23 -0.14
N ALA A 155 15.54 7.53 -1.27
CA ALA A 155 16.70 6.74 -1.68
C ALA A 155 17.87 7.59 -2.21
N GLY A 156 17.67 8.89 -2.42
CA GLY A 156 18.72 9.80 -2.90
C GLY A 156 18.87 9.82 -4.42
N GLU A 157 17.80 9.51 -5.16
CA GLU A 157 17.75 9.56 -6.63
C GLU A 157 16.90 10.71 -7.18
#